data_249bc10f285979befb0a405d8f32d06b
#
_entry.id   249bc10f285979befb0a405d8f32d06b
#
_cell.length_a   1.000
_cell.length_b   1.000
_cell.length_c   1.000
_cell.angle_alpha   90.00
_cell.angle_beta   90.00
_cell.angle_gamma   90.00
#
_symmetry.space_group_name_H-M   'P 1'
#
loop_
_entity.id
_entity.type
_entity.pdbx_description
1 polymer ?
#
loop_
_entity_poly.entity_id
_entity_poly.type
_entity_poly.pdbx_seq_one_letter_code
_entity_poly.pdbx_strand_id
1 'polypeptide(L)'
;MTGGQPRTREQRKVDTLAKLAAPAADVWVATAAVDAGGHAGSYLVPLSLAWIDQRAVLATEAGSVTAGNITSHGGVRLGLGPTRDVVMIDAELEHVYSLDEAPAGLARGYAAQAGWDPRKSGESMRFLVLRPLRIQAWREADELPGRTLMRGGAWIP
;
A
#
# COMPACT_ATOMS: atom_id res chain seq x y z
N MET A 1 29.76 -9.46 12.50
CA MET A 1 28.79 -8.87 11.55
C MET A 1 29.04 -9.47 10.19
N THR A 2 28.22 -10.40 9.80
CA THR A 2 28.24 -10.93 8.44
C THR A 2 27.51 -9.92 7.56
N GLY A 3 28.24 -8.95 7.03
CA GLY A 3 27.76 -8.12 5.95
C GLY A 3 27.63 -8.99 4.71
N GLY A 4 26.46 -9.58 4.50
CA GLY A 4 26.15 -10.22 3.24
C GLY A 4 26.19 -9.16 2.14
N GLN A 5 26.48 -9.59 0.90
CA GLN A 5 26.41 -8.67 -0.23
C GLN A 5 24.98 -8.11 -0.37
N PRO A 6 24.84 -6.85 -0.81
CA PRO A 6 23.51 -6.28 -1.10
C PRO A 6 22.76 -7.17 -2.09
N ARG A 7 21.45 -7.32 -1.86
CA ARG A 7 20.59 -8.06 -2.79
C ARG A 7 20.59 -7.39 -4.17
N THR A 8 20.51 -8.18 -5.22
CA THR A 8 20.27 -7.66 -6.58
C THR A 8 18.89 -7.01 -6.66
N ARG A 9 18.66 -6.20 -7.67
CA ARG A 9 17.34 -5.60 -7.91
C ARG A 9 16.26 -6.68 -8.09
N GLU A 10 16.58 -7.73 -8.85
CA GLU A 10 15.67 -8.85 -9.07
C GLU A 10 15.30 -9.54 -7.75
N GLN A 11 16.28 -9.82 -6.91
CA GLN A 11 16.03 -10.44 -5.61
C GLN A 11 15.14 -9.53 -4.73
N ARG A 12 15.39 -8.22 -4.72
CA ARG A 12 14.57 -7.26 -3.99
C ARG A 12 13.13 -7.23 -4.52
N LYS A 13 12.94 -7.33 -5.84
CA LYS A 13 11.61 -7.42 -6.45
C LYS A 13 10.87 -8.68 -6.00
N VAL A 14 11.53 -9.82 -6.03
CA VAL A 14 10.96 -11.10 -5.56
C VAL A 14 10.54 -10.99 -4.09
N ASP A 15 11.44 -10.49 -3.23
CA ASP A 15 11.17 -10.32 -1.80
C ASP A 15 10.02 -9.33 -1.54
N THR A 16 9.96 -8.25 -2.32
CA THR A 16 8.88 -7.26 -2.24
C THR A 16 7.52 -7.87 -2.60
N LEU A 17 7.46 -8.59 -3.71
CA LEU A 17 6.21 -9.26 -4.12
C LEU A 17 5.77 -10.30 -3.09
N ALA A 18 6.70 -11.02 -2.48
CA ALA A 18 6.39 -11.96 -1.41
C ALA A 18 5.78 -11.26 -0.18
N LYS A 19 6.31 -10.10 0.21
CA LYS A 19 5.74 -9.29 1.32
C LYS A 19 4.36 -8.77 0.99
N LEU A 20 4.15 -8.28 -0.23
CA LEU A 20 2.87 -7.75 -0.67
C LEU A 20 1.78 -8.81 -0.73
N ALA A 21 2.13 -10.03 -1.10
CA ALA A 21 1.19 -11.16 -1.23
C ALA A 21 1.03 -11.98 0.06
N ALA A 22 1.75 -11.63 1.12
CA ALA A 22 1.72 -12.41 2.37
C ALA A 22 0.32 -12.40 3.01
N PRO A 23 -0.13 -13.53 3.59
CA PRO A 23 -1.37 -13.56 4.35
C PRO A 23 -1.32 -12.58 5.52
N ALA A 24 -2.44 -11.89 5.78
CA ALA A 24 -2.58 -10.91 6.85
C ALA A 24 -1.47 -9.83 6.84
N ALA A 25 -1.07 -9.39 5.64
CA ALA A 25 -0.11 -8.30 5.50
C ALA A 25 -0.73 -7.00 6.00
N ASP A 26 0.04 -6.27 6.81
CA ASP A 26 -0.31 -4.94 7.28
C ASP A 26 0.60 -3.90 6.66
N VAL A 27 0.06 -2.72 6.43
CA VAL A 27 0.82 -1.58 5.93
C VAL A 27 0.58 -0.34 6.79
N TRP A 28 1.59 0.48 6.92
CA TRP A 28 1.44 1.86 7.35
C TRP A 28 0.96 2.69 6.16
N VAL A 29 -0.12 3.44 6.35
CA VAL A 29 -0.74 4.27 5.31
C VAL A 29 -0.55 5.72 5.69
N ALA A 30 0.29 6.42 4.93
CA ALA A 30 0.55 7.84 5.11
C ALA A 30 -0.24 8.66 4.09
N THR A 31 -1.01 9.60 4.58
CA THR A 31 -1.78 10.54 3.78
C THR A 31 -1.56 11.96 4.28
N ALA A 32 -1.94 12.93 3.49
CA ALA A 32 -1.84 14.34 3.84
C ALA A 32 -3.14 15.07 3.53
N ALA A 33 -3.37 16.14 4.26
CA ALA A 33 -4.44 17.08 4.01
C ALA A 33 -3.89 18.50 4.12
N VAL A 34 -4.52 19.43 3.42
CA VAL A 34 -4.23 20.86 3.54
C VAL A 34 -5.50 21.54 4.07
N ASP A 35 -5.36 22.27 5.17
CA ASP A 35 -6.49 22.99 5.76
C ASP A 35 -6.79 24.29 5.00
N ALA A 36 -7.86 25.00 5.41
CA ALA A 36 -8.27 26.27 4.79
C ALA A 36 -7.19 27.36 4.87
N GLY A 37 -6.28 27.29 5.83
CA GLY A 37 -5.16 28.20 5.99
C GLY A 37 -3.91 27.82 5.17
N GLY A 38 -3.96 26.73 4.39
CA GLY A 38 -2.85 26.24 3.61
C GLY A 38 -1.83 25.42 4.40
N HIS A 39 -2.14 25.01 5.63
CA HIS A 39 -1.27 24.17 6.45
C HIS A 39 -1.42 22.70 6.08
N ALA A 40 -0.31 22.06 5.74
CA ALA A 40 -0.28 20.62 5.47
C ALA A 40 -0.23 19.84 6.79
N GLY A 41 -1.12 18.86 6.93
CA GLY A 41 -1.13 17.90 8.02
C GLY A 41 -0.82 16.50 7.50
N SER A 42 0.03 15.76 8.20
CA SER A 42 0.30 14.36 7.90
C SER A 42 -0.53 13.46 8.80
N TYR A 43 -0.94 12.33 8.26
CA TYR A 43 -1.72 11.32 8.97
C TYR A 43 -1.20 9.94 8.66
N LEU A 44 -1.05 9.10 9.68
CA LEU A 44 -0.44 7.77 9.55
C LEU A 44 -1.27 6.77 10.36
N VAL A 45 -1.73 5.71 9.69
CA VAL A 45 -2.48 4.61 10.32
C VAL A 45 -2.05 3.27 9.77
N PRO A 46 -2.14 2.18 10.56
CA PRO A 46 -1.97 0.83 10.03
C PRO A 46 -3.29 0.32 9.47
N LEU A 47 -3.24 -0.34 8.32
CA LEU A 47 -4.37 -1.03 7.72
C LEU A 47 -3.93 -2.39 7.17
N SER A 48 -4.89 -3.30 7.02
CA SER A 48 -4.65 -4.55 6.29
C SER A 48 -4.50 -4.27 4.79
N LEU A 49 -3.60 -5.00 4.16
CA LEU A 49 -3.31 -4.90 2.73
C LEU A 49 -3.75 -6.17 2.01
N ALA A 50 -4.35 -6.02 0.84
CA ALA A 50 -4.39 -7.06 -0.17
C ALA A 50 -3.67 -6.58 -1.43
N TRP A 51 -2.93 -7.47 -2.07
CA TRP A 51 -2.25 -7.23 -3.34
C TRP A 51 -2.95 -8.03 -4.42
N ILE A 52 -3.74 -7.35 -5.25
CA ILE A 52 -4.63 -7.97 -6.24
C ILE A 52 -4.40 -7.30 -7.59
N ASP A 53 -4.08 -8.09 -8.60
CA ASP A 53 -3.85 -7.61 -9.98
C ASP A 53 -2.87 -6.43 -10.03
N GLN A 54 -1.77 -6.54 -9.29
CA GLN A 54 -0.74 -5.50 -9.18
C GLN A 54 -1.26 -4.17 -8.63
N ARG A 55 -2.30 -4.23 -7.79
CA ARG A 55 -2.86 -3.08 -7.08
C ARG A 55 -2.81 -3.33 -5.58
N ALA A 56 -2.53 -2.27 -4.84
CA ALA A 56 -2.70 -2.28 -3.40
C ALA A 56 -4.17 -1.98 -3.10
N VAL A 57 -4.83 -2.88 -2.38
CA VAL A 57 -6.24 -2.74 -2.01
C VAL A 57 -6.33 -2.57 -0.50
N LEU A 58 -6.96 -1.50 -0.08
CA LEU A 58 -7.26 -1.20 1.32
C LEU A 58 -8.78 -1.22 1.53
N ALA A 59 -9.21 -1.50 2.74
CA ALA A 59 -10.59 -1.34 3.14
C ALA A 59 -10.67 -0.51 4.42
N THR A 60 -11.51 0.50 4.43
CA THR A 60 -11.70 1.40 5.57
C THR A 60 -13.07 2.06 5.52
N GLU A 61 -13.47 2.65 6.63
CA GLU A 61 -14.72 3.43 6.71
C GLU A 61 -14.67 4.65 5.78
N ALA A 62 -15.76 4.92 5.08
CA ALA A 62 -15.88 6.07 4.20
C ALA A 62 -15.63 7.41 4.92
N GLY A 63 -16.03 7.50 6.18
CA GLY A 63 -15.86 8.70 6.99
C GLY A 63 -14.51 8.81 7.70
N SER A 64 -13.58 7.87 7.49
CA SER A 64 -12.25 7.96 8.10
C SER A 64 -11.41 9.09 7.52
N VAL A 65 -10.49 9.62 8.31
CA VAL A 65 -9.53 10.65 7.84
C VAL A 65 -8.72 10.13 6.66
N THR A 66 -8.28 8.88 6.73
CA THR A 66 -7.51 8.24 5.65
C THR A 66 -8.31 8.19 4.34
N ALA A 67 -9.55 7.71 4.38
CA ALA A 67 -10.41 7.67 3.19
C ALA A 67 -10.64 9.07 2.64
N GLY A 68 -10.94 10.04 3.49
CA GLY A 68 -11.13 11.44 3.10
C GLY A 68 -9.90 12.03 2.41
N ASN A 69 -8.72 11.82 2.97
CA ASN A 69 -7.48 12.33 2.39
C ASN A 69 -7.16 11.68 1.04
N ILE A 70 -7.33 10.37 0.92
CA ILE A 70 -7.07 9.65 -0.34
C ILE A 70 -8.06 10.09 -1.42
N THR A 71 -9.34 10.18 -1.11
CA THR A 71 -10.36 10.58 -2.09
C THR A 71 -10.23 12.04 -2.50
N SER A 72 -9.75 12.92 -1.62
CA SER A 72 -9.59 14.34 -1.92
C SER A 72 -8.32 14.66 -2.71
N HIS A 73 -7.23 13.94 -2.45
CA HIS A 73 -5.91 14.26 -3.02
C HIS A 73 -5.35 13.17 -3.92
N GLY A 74 -5.87 11.93 -3.84
CA GLY A 74 -5.47 10.80 -4.66
C GLY A 74 -4.14 10.15 -4.29
N GLY A 75 -3.20 10.89 -3.74
CA GLY A 75 -1.86 10.41 -3.40
C GLY A 75 -1.79 9.75 -2.03
N VAL A 76 -1.01 8.67 -1.95
CA VAL A 76 -0.80 7.92 -0.72
C VAL A 76 0.58 7.29 -0.71
N ARG A 77 1.20 7.20 0.46
CA ARG A 77 2.41 6.42 0.65
C ARG A 77 2.15 5.26 1.60
N LEU A 78 2.59 4.07 1.20
CA LEU A 78 2.49 2.86 1.99
C LEU A 78 3.87 2.41 2.42
N GLY A 79 3.98 1.95 3.66
CA GLY A 79 5.20 1.36 4.19
C GLY A 79 4.91 0.01 4.81
N LEU A 80 5.71 -1.01 4.49
CA LEU A 80 5.57 -2.33 5.07
C LEU A 80 6.93 -2.99 5.30
N GLY A 81 6.91 -4.05 6.05
CA GLY A 81 8.10 -4.77 6.47
C GLY A 81 8.73 -4.18 7.74
N PRO A 82 9.70 -4.89 8.33
CA PRO A 82 10.50 -4.35 9.42
C PRO A 82 11.26 -3.10 9.00
N THR A 83 11.59 -2.23 9.92
CA THR A 83 12.30 -0.99 9.62
C THR A 83 13.70 -1.20 9.02
N ARG A 84 14.23 -2.41 9.13
CA ARG A 84 15.52 -2.82 8.52
C ARG A 84 15.34 -3.76 7.33
N ASP A 85 14.13 -3.83 6.78
CA ASP A 85 13.81 -4.55 5.55
C ASP A 85 12.49 -4.00 5.00
N VAL A 86 12.55 -2.75 4.59
CA VAL A 86 11.36 -1.97 4.25
C VAL A 86 11.00 -2.05 2.79
N VAL A 87 9.70 -1.88 2.55
CA VAL A 87 9.14 -1.58 1.23
C VAL A 87 8.35 -0.29 1.37
N MET A 88 8.64 0.69 0.51
CA MET A 88 7.91 1.95 0.44
C MET A 88 7.26 2.07 -0.94
N ILE A 89 5.98 2.38 -0.95
CA ILE A 89 5.19 2.49 -2.18
C ILE A 89 4.54 3.86 -2.23
N ASP A 90 4.81 4.61 -3.28
CA ASP A 90 4.00 5.76 -3.65
C ASP A 90 2.93 5.28 -4.62
N ALA A 91 1.67 5.58 -4.32
CA ALA A 91 0.54 5.13 -5.11
C ALA A 91 -0.50 6.26 -5.27
N GLU A 92 -1.40 6.06 -6.19
CA GLU A 92 -2.54 6.94 -6.39
C GLU A 92 -3.84 6.16 -6.42
N LEU A 93 -4.92 6.82 -6.02
CA LEU A 93 -6.26 6.24 -6.07
C LEU A 93 -6.66 5.97 -7.52
N GLU A 94 -7.07 4.73 -7.80
CA GLU A 94 -7.63 4.33 -9.10
C GLU A 94 -9.14 4.16 -9.02
N HIS A 95 -9.64 3.49 -7.98
CA HIS A 95 -11.06 3.27 -7.75
C HIS A 95 -11.42 3.29 -6.27
N VAL A 96 -12.61 3.81 -5.99
CA VAL A 96 -13.30 3.62 -4.71
C VAL A 96 -14.56 2.82 -4.97
N TYR A 97 -14.72 1.71 -4.27
CA TYR A 97 -15.93 0.90 -4.37
C TYR A 97 -16.67 0.87 -3.02
N SER A 98 -17.99 1.07 -3.09
CA SER A 98 -18.85 0.63 -2.00
C SER A 98 -18.87 -0.91 -1.97
N LEU A 99 -19.41 -1.48 -0.90
CA LEU A 99 -19.50 -2.95 -0.81
C LEU A 99 -20.35 -3.56 -1.93
N ASP A 100 -21.42 -2.86 -2.33
CA ASP A 100 -22.32 -3.32 -3.38
C ASP A 100 -21.73 -3.19 -4.79
N GLU A 101 -20.89 -2.20 -5.00
CA GLU A 101 -20.26 -1.92 -6.30
C GLU A 101 -18.99 -2.72 -6.54
N ALA A 102 -18.36 -3.22 -5.47
CA ALA A 102 -17.10 -3.92 -5.57
C ALA A 102 -17.23 -5.20 -6.42
N PRO A 103 -16.33 -5.41 -7.40
CA PRO A 103 -16.29 -6.67 -8.12
C PRO A 103 -16.15 -7.84 -7.13
N ALA A 104 -16.91 -8.92 -7.36
CA ALA A 104 -16.95 -10.07 -6.45
C ALA A 104 -15.54 -10.68 -6.23
N GLY A 105 -14.72 -10.72 -7.28
CA GLY A 105 -13.34 -11.21 -7.21
C GLY A 105 -12.45 -10.34 -6.33
N LEU A 106 -12.64 -9.01 -6.35
CA LEU A 106 -11.91 -8.07 -5.49
C LEU A 106 -12.25 -8.31 -4.02
N ALA A 107 -13.54 -8.34 -3.69
CA ALA A 107 -14.00 -8.53 -2.32
C ALA A 107 -13.56 -9.88 -1.74
N ARG A 108 -13.67 -10.96 -2.52
CA ARG A 108 -13.20 -12.30 -2.11
C ARG A 108 -11.68 -12.34 -1.95
N GLY A 109 -10.94 -11.77 -2.90
CA GLY A 109 -9.48 -11.73 -2.86
C GLY A 109 -8.96 -10.94 -1.67
N TYR A 110 -9.59 -9.81 -1.36
CA TYR A 110 -9.26 -9.03 -0.18
C TYR A 110 -9.49 -9.84 1.10
N ALA A 111 -10.67 -10.42 1.26
CA ALA A 111 -11.01 -11.21 2.45
C ALA A 111 -10.07 -12.42 2.63
N ALA A 112 -9.71 -13.08 1.55
CA ALA A 112 -8.81 -14.23 1.59
C ALA A 112 -7.40 -13.84 2.06
N GLN A 113 -6.85 -12.74 1.57
CA GLN A 113 -5.51 -12.31 1.95
C GLN A 113 -5.48 -11.59 3.30
N ALA A 114 -6.40 -10.66 3.54
CA ALA A 114 -6.41 -9.85 4.76
C ALA A 114 -6.83 -10.63 6.01
N GLY A 115 -7.55 -11.74 5.83
CA GLY A 115 -8.03 -12.56 6.94
C GLY A 115 -9.29 -12.01 7.62
N TRP A 116 -9.94 -11.02 7.06
CA TRP A 116 -11.22 -10.49 7.50
C TRP A 116 -12.01 -9.96 6.30
N ASP A 117 -13.33 -9.90 6.45
CA ASP A 117 -14.22 -9.54 5.34
C ASP A 117 -14.93 -8.20 5.61
N PRO A 118 -14.59 -7.13 4.88
CA PRO A 118 -15.22 -5.83 5.03
C PRO A 118 -16.72 -5.85 4.83
N ARG A 119 -17.24 -6.78 4.03
CA ARG A 119 -18.68 -6.94 3.78
C ARG A 119 -19.48 -7.27 5.04
N LYS A 120 -18.79 -7.75 6.10
CA LYS A 120 -19.39 -8.08 7.40
C LYS A 120 -19.23 -6.94 8.41
N SER A 121 -18.59 -5.85 8.05
CA SER A 121 -18.24 -4.76 8.98
C SER A 121 -19.14 -3.52 8.88
N GLY A 122 -20.15 -3.54 8.02
CA GLY A 122 -21.10 -2.44 7.86
C GLY A 122 -21.04 -1.76 6.50
N GLU A 123 -22.12 -1.09 6.12
CA GLU A 123 -22.31 -0.51 4.79
C GLU A 123 -21.41 0.69 4.50
N SER A 124 -20.85 1.32 5.52
CA SER A 124 -19.95 2.46 5.37
C SER A 124 -18.53 2.10 4.93
N MET A 125 -18.20 0.81 4.91
CA MET A 125 -16.91 0.34 4.41
C MET A 125 -16.73 0.64 2.93
N ARG A 126 -15.50 0.97 2.56
CA ARG A 126 -15.08 1.20 1.17
C ARG A 126 -13.83 0.39 0.86
N PHE A 127 -13.76 -0.12 -0.37
CA PHE A 127 -12.51 -0.61 -0.95
C PHE A 127 -11.83 0.52 -1.70
N LEU A 128 -10.56 0.76 -1.39
CA LEU A 128 -9.72 1.72 -2.08
C LEU A 128 -8.70 0.93 -2.91
N VAL A 129 -8.79 1.04 -4.22
CA VAL A 129 -7.85 0.39 -5.15
C VAL A 129 -6.80 1.42 -5.54
N LEU A 130 -5.55 1.13 -5.20
CA LEU A 130 -4.43 2.03 -5.37
C LEU A 130 -3.48 1.50 -6.44
N ARG A 131 -3.16 2.34 -7.40
CA ARG A 131 -2.17 2.02 -8.44
C ARG A 131 -0.79 2.43 -7.97
N PRO A 132 0.17 1.50 -7.84
CA PRO A 132 1.52 1.86 -7.46
C PRO A 132 2.21 2.63 -8.58
N LEU A 133 2.93 3.68 -8.20
CA LEU A 133 3.71 4.51 -9.11
C LEU A 133 5.19 4.29 -8.94
N ARG A 134 5.65 4.21 -7.70
CA ARG A 134 7.04 3.99 -7.33
C ARG A 134 7.10 3.00 -6.19
N ILE A 135 7.98 2.03 -6.31
CA ILE A 135 8.28 1.08 -5.24
C ILE A 135 9.76 1.12 -4.96
N GLN A 136 10.11 1.25 -3.69
CA GLN A 136 11.47 1.20 -3.19
C GLN A 136 11.58 0.13 -2.11
N ALA A 137 12.70 -0.60 -2.10
CA ALA A 137 12.97 -1.61 -1.08
C ALA A 137 14.46 -1.62 -0.73
N TRP A 138 14.76 -1.69 0.57
CA TRP A 138 16.13 -1.77 1.07
C TRP A 138 16.17 -2.31 2.48
N ARG A 139 17.30 -2.86 2.87
CA ARG A 139 17.59 -3.34 4.23
C ARG A 139 18.46 -2.36 4.99
N GLU A 140 19.71 -2.24 4.60
CA GLU A 140 20.70 -1.40 5.25
C GLU A 140 21.24 -0.34 4.27
N ALA A 141 22.18 0.46 4.74
CA ALA A 141 22.73 1.58 3.95
C ALA A 141 23.39 1.14 2.63
N ASP A 142 23.92 -0.06 2.56
CA ASP A 142 24.52 -0.64 1.36
C ASP A 142 23.49 -0.94 0.26
N GLU A 143 22.21 -1.02 0.61
CA GLU A 143 21.11 -1.21 -0.35
C GLU A 143 20.41 0.11 -0.76
N LEU A 144 20.83 1.26 -0.23
CA LEU A 144 20.28 2.56 -0.65
C LEU A 144 20.53 2.84 -2.14
N PRO A 145 21.73 2.58 -2.70
CA PRO A 145 21.87 2.61 -4.15
C PRO A 145 20.98 1.56 -4.82
N GLY A 146 20.27 1.97 -5.87
CA GLY A 146 19.40 1.06 -6.62
C GLY A 146 18.13 0.60 -5.88
N ARG A 147 17.74 1.28 -4.80
CA ARG A 147 16.54 0.91 -4.03
C ARG A 147 15.22 1.05 -4.79
N THR A 148 15.19 1.85 -5.85
CA THR A 148 13.98 2.01 -6.66
C THR A 148 13.80 0.82 -7.58
N LEU A 149 12.68 0.11 -7.39
CA LEU A 149 12.33 -1.09 -8.15
C LEU A 149 11.24 -0.83 -9.20
N MET A 150 10.41 0.19 -8.97
CA MET A 150 9.35 0.62 -9.88
C MET A 150 9.38 2.13 -10.01
N ARG A 151 9.15 2.62 -11.22
CA ARG A 151 9.04 4.05 -11.54
C ARG A 151 7.97 4.25 -12.58
N GLY A 152 7.10 5.26 -12.38
CA GLY A 152 6.01 5.54 -13.32
C GLY A 152 5.03 4.38 -13.52
N GLY A 153 4.88 3.52 -12.51
CA GLY A 153 4.01 2.35 -12.56
C GLY A 153 4.61 1.14 -13.28
N ALA A 154 5.88 1.20 -13.70
CA ALA A 154 6.56 0.10 -14.38
C ALA A 154 7.77 -0.39 -13.57
N TRP A 155 7.92 -1.71 -13.51
CA TRP A 155 9.10 -2.32 -12.91
C TRP A 155 10.35 -1.97 -13.71
N ILE A 156 11.41 -1.59 -13.01
CA ILE A 156 12.72 -1.35 -13.62
C ILE A 156 13.38 -2.70 -13.90
N PRO A 157 13.89 -2.93 -15.12
CA PRO A 157 14.57 -4.17 -15.50
C PRO A 157 15.80 -4.48 -14.67
#